data_93cd86fd377933a444fc5d8a375b1117
#
_entry.id   93cd86fd377933a444fc5d8a375b1117
#
_cell.length_a   1.000
_cell.length_b   1.000
_cell.length_c   1.000
_cell.angle_alpha   90.00
_cell.angle_beta   90.00
_cell.angle_gamma   90.00
#
_symmetry.space_group_name_H-M   'P 1'
#
loop_
_entity.id
_entity.type
_entity.pdbx_description
1 polymer ?
#
loop_
_entity_poly.entity_id
_entity_poly.type
_entity_poly.pdbx_seq_one_letter_code
_entity_poly.pdbx_strand_id
1 'polypeptide(L)'
;MKKYYYVLFIIIFSTLSLNAETTNTKLNKLFIQLKECNSQKQSKILENKIWRLWETHPTNFQLTIDLKEGSRLVQNRNYLKAYNIFSKIIDKDPNWAEAWNRRATTLYLMGKHKNALKDIDIVLKLEKRHFGALIGKGQVYMEMKEYEKAYNSFLESSYINPMNSNTMELIP
;
A
#
# COMPACT_ATOMS: atom_id res chain seq x y z
N MET A 1 -12.70 19.88 38.25
CA MET A 1 -11.60 19.16 37.56
C MET A 1 -12.04 18.24 36.43
N LYS A 2 -13.27 17.66 36.42
CA LYS A 2 -13.73 16.75 35.33
C LYS A 2 -13.98 17.40 33.97
N LYS A 3 -14.32 18.70 33.85
CA LYS A 3 -14.60 19.39 32.59
C LYS A 3 -13.40 19.57 31.69
N TYR A 4 -12.17 19.68 32.22
CA TYR A 4 -10.98 19.89 31.40
C TYR A 4 -10.50 18.63 30.65
N TYR A 5 -10.75 17.45 31.19
CA TYR A 5 -10.39 16.19 30.54
C TYR A 5 -11.21 15.92 29.26
N TYR A 6 -12.48 16.33 29.24
CA TYR A 6 -13.34 16.18 28.05
C TYR A 6 -12.89 17.09 26.90
N VAL A 7 -12.45 18.31 27.21
CA VAL A 7 -11.97 19.24 26.18
C VAL A 7 -10.65 18.75 25.58
N LEU A 8 -9.73 18.22 26.39
CA LEU A 8 -8.47 17.67 25.91
C LEU A 8 -8.69 16.43 25.02
N PHE A 9 -9.63 15.57 25.37
CA PHE A 9 -9.96 14.36 24.60
C PHE A 9 -10.60 14.70 23.24
N ILE A 10 -11.46 15.70 23.18
CA ILE A 10 -12.07 16.19 21.94
C ILE A 10 -11.03 16.83 21.03
N ILE A 11 -10.08 17.60 21.57
CA ILE A 11 -9.01 18.24 20.78
C ILE A 11 -8.07 17.20 20.17
N ILE A 12 -7.69 16.16 20.92
CA ILE A 12 -6.83 15.08 20.42
C ILE A 12 -7.54 14.29 19.32
N PHE A 13 -8.84 13.99 19.48
CA PHE A 13 -9.60 13.27 18.46
C PHE A 13 -9.81 14.10 17.18
N SER A 14 -10.00 15.41 17.30
CA SER A 14 -10.16 16.31 16.15
C SER A 14 -8.86 16.50 15.36
N THR A 15 -7.70 16.53 16.03
CA THR A 15 -6.39 16.65 15.35
C THR A 15 -5.99 15.37 14.63
N LEU A 16 -6.32 14.19 15.17
CA LEU A 16 -6.10 12.90 14.53
C LEU A 16 -6.96 12.75 13.24
N SER A 17 -8.22 13.16 13.30
CA SER A 17 -9.10 13.11 12.12
C SER A 17 -8.68 14.12 11.04
N LEU A 18 -8.16 15.29 11.42
CA LEU A 18 -7.68 16.31 10.49
C LEU A 18 -6.42 15.86 9.74
N ASN A 19 -5.50 15.14 10.39
CA ASN A 19 -4.30 14.61 9.73
C ASN A 19 -4.62 13.45 8.78
N ALA A 20 -5.54 12.59 9.12
CA ALA A 20 -6.02 11.52 8.24
C ALA A 20 -6.76 12.09 7.01
N GLU A 21 -7.58 13.13 7.20
CA GLU A 21 -8.29 13.82 6.13
C GLU A 21 -7.31 14.51 5.16
N THR A 22 -6.27 15.17 5.66
CA THR A 22 -5.25 15.80 4.80
C THR A 22 -4.50 14.80 3.95
N THR A 23 -4.15 13.62 4.44
CA THR A 23 -3.49 12.57 3.68
C THR A 23 -4.39 12.01 2.58
N ASN A 24 -5.64 11.71 2.90
CA ASN A 24 -6.62 11.23 1.92
C ASN A 24 -6.93 12.28 0.84
N THR A 25 -7.04 13.54 1.21
CA THR A 25 -7.24 14.64 0.25
C THR A 25 -6.06 14.76 -0.71
N LYS A 26 -4.81 14.66 -0.22
CA LYS A 26 -3.60 14.66 -1.07
C LYS A 26 -3.59 13.46 -2.02
N LEU A 27 -3.91 12.27 -1.52
CA LEU A 27 -4.01 11.06 -2.36
C LEU A 27 -5.06 11.22 -3.45
N ASN A 28 -6.26 11.73 -3.13
CA ASN A 28 -7.32 11.94 -4.11
C ASN A 28 -6.88 12.89 -5.24
N LYS A 29 -6.21 14.00 -4.92
CA LYS A 29 -5.67 14.92 -5.92
C LYS A 29 -4.62 14.25 -6.81
N LEU A 30 -3.72 13.45 -6.23
CA LEU A 30 -2.69 12.75 -6.99
C LEU A 30 -3.29 11.68 -7.92
N PHE A 31 -4.32 10.97 -7.49
CA PHE A 31 -5.00 9.98 -8.33
C PHE A 31 -5.78 10.61 -9.49
N ILE A 32 -6.41 11.78 -9.29
CA ILE A 32 -7.02 12.54 -10.39
C ILE A 32 -5.93 12.91 -11.42
N GLN A 33 -4.82 13.49 -10.98
CA GLN A 33 -3.72 13.85 -11.86
C GLN A 33 -3.11 12.63 -12.58
N LEU A 34 -3.00 11.48 -11.88
CA LEU A 34 -2.47 10.25 -12.43
C LEU A 34 -3.33 9.70 -13.56
N LYS A 35 -4.66 9.76 -13.39
CA LYS A 35 -5.63 9.31 -14.39
C LYS A 35 -5.64 10.18 -15.64
N GLU A 36 -5.41 11.48 -15.49
CA GLU A 36 -5.39 12.45 -16.58
C GLU A 36 -4.02 12.58 -17.25
N CYS A 37 -3.01 11.90 -16.69
CA CYS A 37 -1.63 12.01 -17.14
C CYS A 37 -1.45 11.30 -18.49
N ASN A 38 -0.84 11.99 -19.45
CA ASN A 38 -0.53 11.47 -20.79
C ASN A 38 0.99 11.31 -21.03
N SER A 39 1.80 11.40 -19.99
CA SER A 39 3.26 11.31 -20.05
C SER A 39 3.79 10.31 -19.03
N GLN A 40 4.55 9.29 -19.47
CA GLN A 40 5.19 8.32 -18.58
C GLN A 40 6.10 8.98 -17.54
N LYS A 41 6.85 10.03 -17.92
CA LYS A 41 7.70 10.77 -16.99
C LYS A 41 6.89 11.42 -15.88
N GLN A 42 5.78 12.05 -16.21
CA GLN A 42 4.90 12.70 -15.23
C GLN A 42 4.18 11.66 -14.37
N SER A 43 3.68 10.57 -14.96
CA SER A 43 3.10 9.44 -14.25
C SER A 43 4.06 8.91 -13.18
N LYS A 44 5.32 8.69 -13.53
CA LYS A 44 6.34 8.22 -12.57
C LYS A 44 6.56 9.17 -11.40
N ILE A 45 6.52 10.49 -11.65
CA ILE A 45 6.60 11.49 -10.58
C ILE A 45 5.39 11.40 -9.63
N LEU A 46 4.18 11.24 -10.20
CA LEU A 46 2.94 11.12 -9.43
C LEU A 46 2.91 9.82 -8.63
N GLU A 47 3.30 8.69 -9.23
CA GLU A 47 3.47 7.41 -8.54
C GLU A 47 4.38 7.55 -7.31
N ASN A 48 5.56 8.16 -7.49
CA ASN A 48 6.50 8.35 -6.39
C ASN A 48 5.92 9.20 -5.24
N LYS A 49 5.08 10.19 -5.57
CA LYS A 49 4.39 10.97 -4.54
C LYS A 49 3.33 10.14 -3.80
N ILE A 50 2.59 9.30 -4.52
CA ILE A 50 1.60 8.39 -3.94
C ILE A 50 2.29 7.37 -3.04
N TRP A 51 3.36 6.74 -3.52
CA TRP A 51 4.15 5.79 -2.73
C TRP A 51 4.67 6.41 -1.42
N ARG A 52 5.20 7.64 -1.47
CA ARG A 52 5.65 8.34 -0.25
C ARG A 52 4.54 8.52 0.78
N LEU A 53 3.31 8.84 0.32
CA LEU A 53 2.17 8.97 1.22
C LEU A 53 1.76 7.63 1.83
N TRP A 54 1.77 6.55 1.07
CA TRP A 54 1.46 5.21 1.57
C TRP A 54 2.53 4.68 2.53
N GLU A 55 3.81 4.91 2.21
CA GLU A 55 4.97 4.45 3.00
C GLU A 55 5.19 5.27 4.28
N THR A 56 4.48 6.37 4.46
CA THR A 56 4.60 7.23 5.64
C THR A 56 3.37 7.05 6.52
N HIS A 57 3.58 6.50 7.73
CA HIS A 57 2.49 6.38 8.70
C HIS A 57 2.00 7.76 9.14
N PRO A 58 0.67 8.04 9.12
CA PRO A 58 0.16 9.40 9.29
C PRO A 58 0.42 10.01 10.67
N THR A 59 0.54 9.19 11.70
CA THR A 59 0.63 9.66 13.11
C THR A 59 1.78 9.05 13.90
N ASN A 60 2.38 7.96 13.44
CA ASN A 60 3.43 7.25 14.18
C ASN A 60 4.68 7.06 13.32
N PHE A 61 5.66 7.95 13.50
CA PHE A 61 6.90 7.93 12.74
C PHE A 61 7.74 6.66 12.97
N GLN A 62 7.64 6.04 14.16
CA GLN A 62 8.36 4.78 14.44
C GLN A 62 7.88 3.65 13.53
N LEU A 63 6.58 3.57 13.22
CA LEU A 63 6.07 2.56 12.27
C LEU A 63 6.62 2.78 10.86
N THR A 64 6.86 4.03 10.45
CA THR A 64 7.54 4.34 9.18
C THR A 64 8.98 3.84 9.17
N ILE A 65 9.70 3.98 10.27
CA ILE A 65 11.07 3.45 10.43
C ILE A 65 11.04 1.93 10.37
N ASP A 66 10.15 1.30 11.12
CA ASP A 66 10.00 -0.16 11.17
C ASP A 66 9.66 -0.71 9.76
N LEU A 67 8.79 -0.02 8.98
CA LEU A 67 8.47 -0.40 7.60
C LEU A 67 9.70 -0.37 6.69
N LYS A 68 10.52 0.66 6.79
CA LYS A 68 11.77 0.79 6.02
C LYS A 68 12.77 -0.30 6.38
N GLU A 69 12.90 -0.61 7.68
CA GLU A 69 13.77 -1.71 8.12
C GLU A 69 13.29 -3.06 7.59
N GLY A 70 11.98 -3.34 7.66
CA GLY A 70 11.40 -4.53 7.06
C GLY A 70 11.69 -4.61 5.55
N SER A 71 11.56 -3.49 4.83
CA SER A 71 11.86 -3.43 3.39
C SER A 71 13.34 -3.67 3.10
N ARG A 72 14.25 -3.16 3.93
CA ARG A 72 15.69 -3.44 3.84
C ARG A 72 16.00 -4.93 4.04
N LEU A 73 15.32 -5.57 4.97
CA LEU A 73 15.46 -7.02 5.19
C LEU A 73 14.96 -7.84 4.00
N VAL A 74 13.89 -7.41 3.31
CA VAL A 74 13.43 -8.04 2.05
C VAL A 74 14.50 -7.94 0.99
N GLN A 75 15.12 -6.78 0.79
CA GLN A 75 16.23 -6.58 -0.17
C GLN A 75 17.42 -7.50 0.12
N ASN A 76 17.70 -7.73 1.40
CA ASN A 76 18.74 -8.65 1.87
C ASN A 76 18.30 -10.13 1.92
N ARG A 77 17.12 -10.47 1.34
CA ARG A 77 16.53 -11.81 1.31
C ARG A 77 16.26 -12.41 2.70
N ASN A 78 16.22 -11.58 3.75
CA ASN A 78 15.89 -12.03 5.10
C ASN A 78 14.38 -12.00 5.34
N TYR A 79 13.66 -12.79 4.56
CA TYR A 79 12.19 -12.74 4.47
C TYR A 79 11.48 -13.04 5.78
N LEU A 80 12.01 -13.98 6.57
CA LEU A 80 11.37 -14.33 7.86
C LEU A 80 11.42 -13.18 8.86
N LYS A 81 12.55 -12.47 8.95
CA LYS A 81 12.66 -11.30 9.83
C LYS A 81 11.79 -10.16 9.32
N ALA A 82 11.76 -9.92 8.01
CA ALA A 82 10.89 -8.92 7.39
C ALA A 82 9.41 -9.19 7.69
N TYR A 83 8.95 -10.42 7.48
CA TYR A 83 7.60 -10.87 7.81
C TYR A 83 7.23 -10.57 9.26
N ASN A 84 8.13 -10.86 10.21
CA ASN A 84 7.89 -10.61 11.63
C ASN A 84 7.78 -9.10 11.94
N ILE A 85 8.61 -8.26 11.27
CA ILE A 85 8.51 -6.80 11.44
C ILE A 85 7.17 -6.30 10.92
N PHE A 86 6.78 -6.67 9.68
CA PHE A 86 5.51 -6.23 9.11
C PHE A 86 4.31 -6.73 9.91
N SER A 87 4.38 -7.95 10.46
CA SER A 87 3.33 -8.47 11.35
C SER A 87 3.19 -7.63 12.63
N LYS A 88 4.30 -7.23 13.26
CA LYS A 88 4.29 -6.34 14.42
C LYS A 88 3.73 -4.94 14.09
N ILE A 89 3.98 -4.43 12.89
CA ILE A 89 3.39 -3.16 12.42
C ILE A 89 1.89 -3.31 12.29
N ILE A 90 1.42 -4.39 11.66
CA ILE A 90 -0.01 -4.69 11.47
C ILE A 90 -0.72 -4.86 12.82
N ASP A 91 -0.08 -5.52 13.79
CA ASP A 91 -0.63 -5.66 15.15
C ASP A 91 -0.83 -4.30 15.84
N LYS A 92 0.05 -3.31 15.55
CA LYS A 92 -0.04 -1.95 16.11
C LYS A 92 -1.05 -1.07 15.37
N ASP A 93 -1.12 -1.19 14.04
CA ASP A 93 -2.10 -0.49 13.20
C ASP A 93 -2.56 -1.38 12.04
N PRO A 94 -3.66 -2.13 12.23
CA PRO A 94 -4.23 -2.96 11.18
C PRO A 94 -4.86 -2.18 10.02
N ASN A 95 -5.04 -0.85 10.15
CA ASN A 95 -5.61 0.00 9.11
C ASN A 95 -4.57 0.61 8.18
N TRP A 96 -3.29 0.38 8.40
CA TRP A 96 -2.24 0.86 7.51
C TRP A 96 -2.01 -0.11 6.35
N ALA A 97 -2.62 0.18 5.20
CA ALA A 97 -2.61 -0.68 4.01
C ALA A 97 -1.20 -1.09 3.57
N GLU A 98 -0.22 -0.17 3.63
CA GLU A 98 1.15 -0.44 3.17
C GLU A 98 1.86 -1.51 4.01
N ALA A 99 1.56 -1.64 5.29
CA ALA A 99 2.12 -2.71 6.12
C ALA A 99 1.69 -4.11 5.62
N TRP A 100 0.41 -4.25 5.26
CA TRP A 100 -0.12 -5.47 4.64
C TRP A 100 0.49 -5.71 3.27
N ASN A 101 0.63 -4.67 2.45
CA ASN A 101 1.25 -4.75 1.13
C ASN A 101 2.71 -5.26 1.21
N ARG A 102 3.51 -4.74 2.14
CA ARG A 102 4.88 -5.20 2.37
C ARG A 102 4.94 -6.64 2.87
N ARG A 103 4.02 -7.04 3.74
CA ARG A 103 3.95 -8.43 4.19
C ARG A 103 3.51 -9.36 3.08
N ALA A 104 2.54 -8.97 2.25
CA ALA A 104 2.10 -9.73 1.08
C ALA A 104 3.25 -9.97 0.10
N THR A 105 4.03 -8.93 -0.23
CA THR A 105 5.22 -9.06 -1.07
C THR A 105 6.23 -10.02 -0.47
N THR A 106 6.44 -9.96 0.85
CA THR A 106 7.35 -10.88 1.55
C THR A 106 6.84 -12.33 1.46
N LEU A 107 5.55 -12.54 1.66
CA LEU A 107 4.92 -13.86 1.55
C LEU A 107 5.03 -14.44 0.13
N TYR A 108 4.84 -13.59 -0.90
CA TYR A 108 5.06 -13.96 -2.29
C TYR A 108 6.49 -14.45 -2.53
N LEU A 109 7.49 -13.69 -2.08
CA LEU A 109 8.91 -14.06 -2.18
C LEU A 109 9.27 -15.33 -1.39
N MET A 110 8.48 -15.69 -0.39
CA MET A 110 8.58 -16.96 0.35
C MET A 110 7.82 -18.12 -0.32
N GLY A 111 7.18 -17.91 -1.48
CA GLY A 111 6.34 -18.90 -2.15
C GLY A 111 4.99 -19.17 -1.47
N LYS A 112 4.60 -18.34 -0.49
CA LYS A 112 3.35 -18.48 0.27
C LYS A 112 2.17 -17.77 -0.43
N HIS A 113 1.90 -18.15 -1.67
CA HIS A 113 0.98 -17.44 -2.58
C HIS A 113 -0.42 -17.24 -2.00
N LYS A 114 -1.04 -18.26 -1.41
CA LYS A 114 -2.38 -18.15 -0.80
C LYS A 114 -2.43 -17.13 0.35
N ASN A 115 -1.36 -17.04 1.13
CA ASN A 115 -1.28 -16.08 2.24
C ASN A 115 -1.02 -14.67 1.71
N ALA A 116 -0.21 -14.52 0.67
CA ALA A 116 -0.01 -13.25 -0.01
C ALA A 116 -1.33 -12.69 -0.55
N LEU A 117 -2.16 -13.52 -1.20
CA LEU A 117 -3.49 -13.08 -1.68
C LEU A 117 -4.40 -12.60 -0.54
N LYS A 118 -4.40 -13.26 0.62
CA LYS A 118 -5.19 -12.81 1.78
C LYS A 118 -4.78 -11.41 2.25
N ASP A 119 -3.47 -11.16 2.33
CA ASP A 119 -2.97 -9.84 2.72
C ASP A 119 -3.29 -8.79 1.65
N ILE A 120 -3.14 -9.10 0.36
CA ILE A 120 -3.51 -8.23 -0.76
C ILE A 120 -5.00 -7.87 -0.71
N ASP A 121 -5.88 -8.82 -0.43
CA ASP A 121 -7.31 -8.53 -0.33
C ASP A 121 -7.62 -7.55 0.82
N ILE A 122 -6.83 -7.58 1.90
CA ILE A 122 -6.94 -6.57 2.98
C ILE A 122 -6.44 -5.21 2.48
N VAL A 123 -5.31 -5.16 1.80
CA VAL A 123 -4.82 -3.91 1.18
C VAL A 123 -5.90 -3.26 0.32
N LEU A 124 -6.53 -4.03 -0.57
CA LEU A 124 -7.53 -3.53 -1.51
C LEU A 124 -8.88 -3.16 -0.84
N LYS A 125 -9.17 -3.70 0.36
CA LYS A 125 -10.28 -3.21 1.19
C LYS A 125 -9.97 -1.85 1.83
N LEU A 126 -8.72 -1.63 2.27
CA LEU A 126 -8.27 -0.40 2.92
C LEU A 126 -8.02 0.72 1.89
N GLU A 127 -7.40 0.40 0.75
CA GLU A 127 -7.15 1.33 -0.36
C GLU A 127 -7.41 0.62 -1.70
N LYS A 128 -8.59 0.81 -2.26
CA LYS A 128 -9.02 0.18 -3.51
C LYS A 128 -8.15 0.55 -4.72
N ARG A 129 -7.48 1.70 -4.66
CA ARG A 129 -6.62 2.23 -5.73
C ARG A 129 -5.15 1.83 -5.56
N HIS A 130 -4.85 0.85 -4.70
CA HIS A 130 -3.48 0.43 -4.46
C HIS A 130 -2.95 -0.37 -5.67
N PHE A 131 -2.52 0.34 -6.71
CA PHE A 131 -2.07 -0.26 -7.97
C PHE A 131 -0.90 -1.24 -7.78
N GLY A 132 -0.01 -1.00 -6.82
CA GLY A 132 1.05 -1.96 -6.48
C GLY A 132 0.53 -3.28 -5.92
N ALA A 133 -0.53 -3.26 -5.11
CA ALA A 133 -1.17 -4.48 -4.62
C ALA A 133 -1.88 -5.24 -5.75
N LEU A 134 -2.51 -4.53 -6.69
CA LEU A 134 -3.12 -5.14 -7.88
C LEU A 134 -2.07 -5.81 -8.78
N ILE A 135 -0.93 -5.16 -9.01
CA ILE A 135 0.20 -5.76 -9.74
C ILE A 135 0.69 -7.00 -9.00
N GLY A 136 0.91 -6.91 -7.69
CA GLY A 136 1.31 -8.05 -6.86
C GLY A 136 0.29 -9.20 -6.92
N LYS A 137 -1.01 -8.89 -6.93
CA LYS A 137 -2.09 -9.89 -7.11
C LYS A 137 -1.96 -10.62 -8.44
N GLY A 138 -1.75 -9.88 -9.52
CA GLY A 138 -1.51 -10.45 -10.84
C GLY A 138 -0.28 -11.36 -10.87
N GLN A 139 0.84 -10.92 -10.29
CA GLN A 139 2.06 -11.72 -10.18
C GLN A 139 1.84 -13.03 -9.41
N VAL A 140 1.12 -12.97 -8.28
CA VAL A 140 0.79 -14.18 -7.52
C VAL A 140 -0.06 -15.14 -8.36
N TYR A 141 -1.07 -14.64 -9.10
CA TYR A 141 -1.89 -15.47 -9.96
C TYR A 141 -1.11 -16.07 -11.15
N MET A 142 -0.12 -15.32 -11.70
CA MET A 142 0.79 -15.86 -12.72
C MET A 142 1.56 -17.08 -12.20
N GLU A 143 2.14 -17.00 -10.99
CA GLU A 143 2.83 -18.13 -10.34
C GLU A 143 1.90 -19.31 -10.06
N MET A 144 0.63 -19.03 -9.78
CA MET A 144 -0.40 -20.05 -9.58
C MET A 144 -0.97 -20.61 -10.90
N LYS A 145 -0.52 -20.09 -12.07
CA LYS A 145 -1.02 -20.40 -13.41
C LYS A 145 -2.51 -20.06 -13.61
N GLU A 146 -3.03 -19.12 -12.82
CA GLU A 146 -4.40 -18.60 -12.92
C GLU A 146 -4.41 -17.36 -13.84
N TYR A 147 -4.09 -17.54 -15.10
CA TYR A 147 -3.76 -16.47 -16.06
C TYR A 147 -4.89 -15.46 -16.27
N GLU A 148 -6.15 -15.92 -16.30
CA GLU A 148 -7.30 -15.01 -16.42
C GLU A 148 -7.42 -14.06 -15.23
N LYS A 149 -7.19 -14.56 -14.00
CA LYS A 149 -7.21 -13.74 -12.79
C LYS A 149 -6.01 -12.79 -12.75
N ALA A 150 -4.85 -13.23 -13.24
CA ALA A 150 -3.68 -12.39 -13.38
C ALA A 150 -3.95 -11.23 -14.34
N TYR A 151 -4.46 -11.52 -15.52
CA TYR A 151 -4.85 -10.52 -16.52
C TYR A 151 -5.82 -9.49 -15.95
N ASN A 152 -6.90 -9.93 -15.31
CA ASN A 152 -7.88 -9.04 -14.70
C ASN A 152 -7.27 -8.13 -13.63
N SER A 153 -6.33 -8.65 -12.83
CA SER A 153 -5.63 -7.87 -11.80
C SER A 153 -4.73 -6.79 -12.41
N PHE A 154 -4.01 -7.12 -13.48
CA PHE A 154 -3.19 -6.13 -14.21
C PHE A 154 -4.06 -5.09 -14.92
N LEU A 155 -5.15 -5.53 -15.54
CA LEU A 155 -6.11 -4.64 -16.19
C LEU A 155 -6.71 -3.64 -15.20
N GLU A 156 -7.12 -4.10 -14.01
CA GLU A 156 -7.62 -3.22 -12.94
C GLU A 156 -6.57 -2.20 -12.50
N SER A 157 -5.30 -2.60 -12.38
CA SER A 157 -4.19 -1.69 -12.09
C SER A 157 -4.01 -0.64 -13.19
N SER A 158 -4.16 -1.01 -14.46
CA SER A 158 -4.02 -0.10 -15.60
C SER A 158 -5.12 0.96 -15.66
N TYR A 159 -6.32 0.68 -15.18
CA TYR A 159 -7.38 1.68 -15.05
C TYR A 159 -7.07 2.76 -14.01
N ILE A 160 -6.28 2.43 -13.00
CA ILE A 160 -5.86 3.37 -11.95
C ILE A 160 -4.68 4.21 -12.44
N ASN A 161 -3.74 3.59 -13.12
CA ASN A 161 -2.54 4.23 -13.67
C ASN A 161 -2.30 3.79 -15.12
N PRO A 162 -2.93 4.46 -16.10
CA PRO A 162 -2.85 4.07 -17.51
C PRO A 162 -1.45 4.15 -18.12
N MET A 163 -0.56 4.98 -17.54
CA MET A 163 0.80 5.18 -18.02
C MET A 163 1.85 4.32 -17.31
N ASN A 164 1.44 3.35 -16.49
CA ASN A 164 2.37 2.44 -15.82
C ASN A 164 2.91 1.41 -16.83
N SER A 165 4.16 1.59 -17.26
CA SER A 165 4.83 0.69 -18.21
C SER A 165 4.87 -0.76 -17.73
N ASN A 166 5.12 -0.97 -16.44
CA ASN A 166 5.17 -2.32 -15.87
C ASN A 166 3.85 -3.09 -16.00
N THR A 167 2.72 -2.38 -15.96
CA THR A 167 1.39 -3.00 -16.15
C THR A 167 1.10 -3.22 -17.62
N MET A 168 1.49 -2.27 -18.49
CA MET A 168 1.24 -2.36 -19.93
C MET A 168 2.00 -3.52 -20.60
N GLU A 169 3.21 -3.84 -20.10
CA GLU A 169 4.02 -4.97 -20.61
C GLU A 169 3.49 -6.34 -20.14
N LEU A 170 2.68 -6.37 -19.10
CA LEU A 170 2.10 -7.60 -18.54
C LEU A 170 0.71 -7.95 -19.10
N ILE A 171 0.10 -7.03 -19.85
CA ILE A 171 -1.18 -7.24 -20.55
C ILE A 171 -0.88 -7.63 -22.00
N PRO A 172 -1.17 -8.88 -22.39
CA PRO A 172 -0.96 -9.34 -23.77
C PRO A 172 -1.86 -8.62 -24.78
#